data_24099d9ad93ef5f9f13a58b853cbf5ee
#
_entry.id   24099d9ad93ef5f9f13a58b853cbf5ee
#
_cell.length_a   1.000
_cell.length_b   1.000
_cell.length_c   1.000
_cell.angle_alpha   90.00
_cell.angle_beta   90.00
_cell.angle_gamma   90.00
#
_symmetry.space_group_name_H-M   'P 1'
#
loop_
_entity.id
_entity.type
_entity.pdbx_description
1 polymer ?
#
loop_
_entity_poly.entity_id
_entity_poly.type
_entity_poly.pdbx_seq_one_letter_code
_entity_poly.pdbx_strand_id
1 'polypeptide(L)'
;EYMGERCDDRLGTINFDTYDYEYTNKSKNAISWYRDIVKNGSNWTVYPPTNNELYPNMCIDSFKHNKMKHKVSNNLGEISMLWNCGVKNRLCAMEHGVCSWKDRGCNSRVLGFDENSKHGNIIDSIIHINRDSDEKMLPKKLNSNYFWLNEEKNEMFVDFETFSDICMDNNDIPYQKRYNFIYMIGVGVRKNGNWTYKSFIADNISKLEEKNIINE
;
A
#
# COMPACT_ATOMS: atom_id res chain seq x y z
N GLU A 1 14.06 2.09 3.71
CA GLU A 1 14.95 3.03 3.01
C GLU A 1 16.26 3.11 3.74
N TYR A 2 17.36 2.98 3.00
CA TYR A 2 18.69 3.20 3.56
C TYR A 2 18.92 4.70 3.75
N MET A 3 19.23 5.11 4.96
CA MET A 3 19.47 6.51 5.34
C MET A 3 20.93 6.80 5.63
N GLY A 4 21.85 5.90 5.24
CA GLY A 4 23.28 6.03 5.48
C GLY A 4 23.97 7.12 4.65
N GLU A 5 25.25 7.28 4.88
CA GLU A 5 26.09 8.22 4.13
C GLU A 5 26.27 7.76 2.69
N ARG A 6 26.33 8.70 1.78
CA ARG A 6 26.60 8.44 0.38
C ARG A 6 28.08 8.15 0.16
N CYS A 7 28.37 7.14 -0.64
CA CYS A 7 29.71 6.86 -1.15
C CYS A 7 29.84 7.32 -2.60
N ASP A 8 31.03 7.76 -3.00
CA ASP A 8 31.33 8.22 -4.37
C ASP A 8 31.16 7.10 -5.41
N ASP A 9 31.33 5.85 -5.01
CA ASP A 9 31.11 4.64 -5.84
C ASP A 9 29.65 4.19 -5.91
N ARG A 10 28.71 4.98 -5.36
CA ARG A 10 27.28 4.70 -5.27
C ARG A 10 26.90 3.53 -4.35
N LEU A 11 27.84 3.02 -3.59
CA LEU A 11 27.56 2.08 -2.51
C LEU A 11 27.18 2.84 -1.23
N GLY A 12 26.35 2.26 -0.42
CA GLY A 12 26.03 2.79 0.90
C GLY A 12 27.05 2.31 1.94
N THR A 13 27.35 3.14 2.94
CA THR A 13 28.11 2.70 4.11
C THR A 13 27.15 2.25 5.19
N ILE A 14 27.33 1.04 5.72
CA ILE A 14 26.61 0.53 6.88
C ILE A 14 27.44 0.81 8.12
N ASN A 15 26.91 1.65 9.00
CA ASN A 15 27.55 1.98 10.27
C ASN A 15 26.85 1.25 11.41
N PHE A 16 27.50 0.20 11.91
CA PHE A 16 26.94 -0.66 12.98
C PHE A 16 26.89 0.01 14.35
N ASP A 17 27.55 1.15 14.53
CA ASP A 17 27.53 1.94 15.78
C ASP A 17 26.32 2.87 15.84
N THR A 18 25.52 2.93 14.79
CA THR A 18 24.30 3.73 14.69
C THR A 18 23.07 2.84 14.52
N TYR A 19 22.00 3.37 13.85
CA TYR A 19 20.78 2.60 13.55
C TYR A 19 20.98 1.40 12.62
N ASP A 20 22.11 1.30 11.94
CA ASP A 20 22.39 0.17 11.03
C ASP A 20 22.70 -1.15 11.76
N TYR A 21 22.89 -1.12 13.08
CA TYR A 21 23.17 -2.34 13.89
C TYR A 21 22.11 -3.43 13.70
N GLU A 22 20.88 -3.05 13.37
CA GLU A 22 19.79 -4.01 13.15
C GLU A 22 20.03 -4.91 11.93
N TYR A 23 20.80 -4.46 10.92
CA TYR A 23 21.02 -5.23 9.69
C TYR A 23 21.73 -6.55 9.94
N THR A 24 22.62 -6.61 10.93
CA THR A 24 23.25 -7.86 11.33
C THR A 24 22.23 -8.89 11.79
N ASN A 25 21.29 -8.50 12.63
CA ASN A 25 20.25 -9.38 13.12
C ASN A 25 19.24 -9.75 12.02
N LYS A 26 18.83 -8.78 11.21
CA LYS A 26 17.97 -9.02 10.05
C LYS A 26 18.59 -10.04 9.09
N SER A 27 19.89 -9.90 8.79
CA SER A 27 20.61 -10.85 7.94
C SER A 27 20.72 -12.24 8.53
N LYS A 28 21.04 -12.35 9.82
CA LYS A 28 21.09 -13.64 10.53
C LYS A 28 19.74 -14.34 10.53
N ASN A 29 18.67 -13.58 10.79
CA ASN A 29 17.31 -14.10 10.78
C ASN A 29 16.90 -14.58 9.37
N ALA A 30 17.22 -13.83 8.34
CA ALA A 30 16.95 -14.21 6.94
C ALA A 30 17.70 -15.50 6.57
N ILE A 31 18.97 -15.63 6.95
CA ILE A 31 19.77 -16.84 6.69
C ILE A 31 19.21 -18.04 7.47
N SER A 32 18.84 -17.84 8.72
CA SER A 32 18.24 -18.89 9.55
C SER A 32 16.93 -19.38 8.95
N TRP A 33 16.07 -18.44 8.52
CA TRP A 33 14.80 -18.74 7.88
C TRP A 33 14.98 -19.49 6.56
N TYR A 34 15.95 -19.06 5.72
CA TYR A 34 16.25 -19.77 4.47
C TYR A 34 16.72 -21.21 4.73
N ARG A 35 17.58 -21.41 5.72
CA ARG A 35 18.04 -22.75 6.11
C ARG A 35 16.90 -23.62 6.62
N ASP A 36 15.94 -23.04 7.34
CA ASP A 36 14.76 -23.75 7.80
C ASP A 36 13.86 -24.16 6.64
N ILE A 37 13.65 -23.27 5.65
CA ILE A 37 12.94 -23.64 4.40
C ILE A 37 13.60 -24.86 3.72
N VAL A 38 14.91 -24.83 3.56
CA VAL A 38 15.63 -25.92 2.89
C VAL A 38 15.50 -27.23 3.64
N LYS A 39 15.54 -27.18 4.97
CA LYS A 39 15.47 -28.37 5.84
C LYS A 39 14.06 -28.90 6.03
N ASN A 40 13.10 -28.03 6.25
CA ASN A 40 11.78 -28.39 6.77
C ASN A 40 10.63 -28.02 5.82
N GLY A 41 10.90 -27.21 4.79
CA GLY A 41 9.88 -26.63 3.89
C GLY A 41 9.01 -27.68 3.18
N SER A 42 9.52 -28.88 2.94
CA SER A 42 8.73 -29.99 2.37
C SER A 42 7.55 -30.43 3.25
N ASN A 43 7.64 -30.14 4.57
CA ASN A 43 6.61 -30.49 5.55
C ASN A 43 5.65 -29.33 5.81
N TRP A 44 5.88 -28.17 5.18
CA TRP A 44 5.08 -26.98 5.39
C TRP A 44 3.82 -27.00 4.52
N THR A 45 2.74 -26.50 5.06
CA THR A 45 1.49 -26.33 4.35
C THR A 45 1.09 -24.86 4.30
N VAL A 46 0.50 -24.48 3.18
CA VAL A 46 -0.02 -23.10 2.97
C VAL A 46 -1.45 -22.97 3.50
N TYR A 47 -2.16 -24.11 3.67
CA TYR A 47 -3.51 -24.13 4.19
C TYR A 47 -3.79 -25.43 4.97
N PRO A 48 -4.03 -25.35 6.29
CA PRO A 48 -3.73 -24.18 7.13
C PRO A 48 -2.23 -23.87 7.13
N PRO A 49 -1.84 -22.58 7.26
CA PRO A 49 -0.42 -22.23 7.31
C PRO A 49 0.26 -22.84 8.51
N THR A 50 1.37 -23.55 8.29
CA THR A 50 2.17 -24.12 9.39
C THR A 50 3.02 -23.08 10.11
N ASN A 51 3.36 -21.98 9.44
CA ASN A 51 4.18 -20.90 9.97
C ASN A 51 3.53 -19.56 9.67
N ASN A 52 3.82 -18.54 10.47
CA ASN A 52 3.28 -17.20 10.30
C ASN A 52 3.68 -16.56 8.96
N GLU A 53 4.86 -16.90 8.44
CA GLU A 53 5.38 -16.41 7.16
C GLU A 53 4.63 -16.97 5.95
N LEU A 54 3.90 -18.08 6.11
CA LEU A 54 3.09 -18.69 5.05
C LEU A 54 1.70 -18.06 4.91
N TYR A 55 1.30 -17.20 5.85
CA TYR A 55 0.08 -16.43 5.66
C TYR A 55 0.23 -15.47 4.47
N PRO A 56 -0.73 -15.45 3.55
CA PRO A 56 -0.65 -14.57 2.38
C PRO A 56 -0.57 -13.10 2.79
N ASN A 57 0.38 -12.37 2.21
CA ASN A 57 0.42 -10.91 2.33
C ASN A 57 -0.31 -10.28 1.15
N MET A 58 -1.52 -9.78 1.37
CA MET A 58 -2.38 -9.22 0.33
C MET A 58 -1.99 -7.80 -0.09
N CYS A 59 -1.07 -7.17 0.63
CA CYS A 59 -0.54 -5.85 0.28
C CYS A 59 0.51 -5.90 -0.85
N ILE A 60 0.98 -7.09 -1.24
CA ILE A 60 2.04 -7.27 -2.23
C ILE A 60 1.50 -8.06 -3.41
N ASP A 61 1.82 -7.64 -4.62
CA ASP A 61 1.55 -8.43 -5.81
C ASP A 61 2.45 -9.68 -5.85
N SER A 62 1.90 -10.80 -6.29
CA SER A 62 2.60 -12.08 -6.45
C SER A 62 2.47 -12.62 -7.88
N PHE A 63 2.15 -11.75 -8.82
CA PHE A 63 2.07 -12.03 -10.27
C PHE A 63 1.27 -13.31 -10.56
N LYS A 64 1.90 -14.31 -11.19
CA LYS A 64 1.27 -15.58 -11.55
C LYS A 64 0.67 -16.35 -10.37
N HIS A 65 1.08 -16.06 -9.14
CA HIS A 65 0.60 -16.71 -7.93
C HIS A 65 -0.61 -16.01 -7.27
N ASN A 66 -1.01 -14.84 -7.75
CA ASN A 66 -2.10 -14.05 -7.15
C ASN A 66 -3.41 -14.83 -7.02
N LYS A 67 -3.80 -15.60 -8.05
CA LYS A 67 -5.03 -16.39 -8.01
C LYS A 67 -5.05 -17.39 -6.84
N MET A 68 -3.93 -18.08 -6.60
CA MET A 68 -3.82 -19.02 -5.48
C MET A 68 -3.78 -18.27 -4.16
N LYS A 69 -3.04 -17.19 -4.09
CA LYS A 69 -2.93 -16.33 -2.91
C LYS A 69 -4.30 -15.81 -2.47
N HIS A 70 -5.10 -15.30 -3.40
CA HIS A 70 -6.47 -14.86 -3.12
C HIS A 70 -7.36 -16.01 -2.61
N LYS A 71 -7.26 -17.21 -3.21
CA LYS A 71 -8.01 -18.38 -2.76
C LYS A 71 -7.67 -18.73 -1.31
N VAL A 72 -6.38 -18.80 -0.97
CA VAL A 72 -5.93 -19.11 0.38
C VAL A 72 -6.38 -18.03 1.37
N SER A 73 -6.20 -16.75 1.00
CA SER A 73 -6.59 -15.61 1.84
C SER A 73 -8.09 -15.59 2.16
N ASN A 74 -8.93 -15.85 1.16
CA ASN A 74 -10.38 -15.92 1.35
C ASN A 74 -10.79 -17.05 2.30
N ASN A 75 -10.15 -18.21 2.18
CA ASN A 75 -10.43 -19.37 3.03
C ASN A 75 -9.99 -19.11 4.49
N LEU A 76 -8.85 -18.44 4.68
CA LEU A 76 -8.34 -18.08 6.00
C LEU A 76 -9.11 -16.91 6.63
N GLY A 77 -9.72 -16.06 5.83
CA GLY A 77 -10.17 -14.74 6.29
C GLY A 77 -8.98 -13.87 6.68
N GLU A 78 -7.96 -13.84 5.80
CA GLU A 78 -6.67 -13.22 6.06
C GLU A 78 -6.80 -11.72 6.36
N ILE A 79 -6.17 -11.27 7.44
CA ILE A 79 -6.29 -9.89 7.96
C ILE A 79 -5.77 -8.84 6.97
N SER A 80 -4.71 -9.15 6.23
CA SER A 80 -4.18 -8.22 5.21
C SER A 80 -5.07 -8.04 3.98
N MET A 81 -6.26 -8.67 3.94
CA MET A 81 -7.33 -8.36 2.98
C MET A 81 -8.12 -7.11 3.37
N LEU A 82 -8.10 -6.74 4.64
CA LEU A 82 -8.78 -5.54 5.11
C LEU A 82 -8.05 -4.30 4.60
N TRP A 83 -8.83 -3.27 4.29
CA TRP A 83 -8.29 -1.98 3.88
C TRP A 83 -7.29 -1.44 4.93
N ASN A 84 -6.15 -0.95 4.47
CA ASN A 84 -5.04 -0.44 5.32
C ASN A 84 -4.48 -1.42 6.35
N CYS A 85 -4.76 -2.71 6.23
CA CYS A 85 -4.17 -3.74 7.07
C CYS A 85 -3.06 -4.47 6.33
N GLY A 86 -1.93 -4.66 7.00
CA GLY A 86 -0.79 -5.40 6.49
C GLY A 86 -0.32 -6.51 7.44
N VAL A 87 0.86 -7.04 7.18
CA VAL A 87 1.49 -8.08 8.03
C VAL A 87 1.61 -7.63 9.48
N LYS A 88 1.94 -6.36 9.73
CA LYS A 88 2.05 -5.82 11.09
C LYS A 88 0.73 -5.92 11.85
N ASN A 89 -0.39 -5.59 11.19
CA ASN A 89 -1.71 -5.66 11.81
C ASN A 89 -2.11 -7.13 12.09
N ARG A 90 -1.76 -8.04 11.17
CA ARG A 90 -1.95 -9.48 11.41
C ARG A 90 -1.17 -9.97 12.63
N LEU A 91 0.10 -9.58 12.78
CA LEU A 91 0.91 -9.97 13.92
C LEU A 91 0.32 -9.45 15.24
N CYS A 92 -0.12 -8.19 15.28
CA CYS A 92 -0.82 -7.63 16.43
C CYS A 92 -2.08 -8.45 16.77
N ALA A 93 -2.87 -8.84 15.79
CA ALA A 93 -4.06 -9.65 16.01
C ALA A 93 -3.72 -11.05 16.58
N MET A 94 -2.69 -11.69 16.03
CA MET A 94 -2.24 -13.00 16.47
C MET A 94 -1.75 -13.00 17.94
N GLU A 95 -1.13 -11.91 18.40
CA GLU A 95 -0.76 -11.72 19.82
C GLU A 95 -1.98 -11.72 20.74
N HIS A 96 -3.16 -11.36 20.20
CA HIS A 96 -4.44 -11.39 20.90
C HIS A 96 -5.27 -12.66 20.62
N GLY A 97 -4.67 -13.66 19.96
CA GLY A 97 -5.36 -14.91 19.60
C GLY A 97 -6.33 -14.79 18.44
N VAL A 98 -6.26 -13.72 17.65
CA VAL A 98 -7.09 -13.48 16.47
C VAL A 98 -6.31 -13.79 15.20
N CYS A 99 -6.75 -14.79 14.44
CA CYS A 99 -6.06 -15.25 13.22
C CYS A 99 -6.80 -14.90 11.92
N SER A 100 -8.04 -14.44 12.03
CA SER A 100 -8.92 -14.13 10.90
C SER A 100 -9.71 -12.85 11.15
N TRP A 101 -9.92 -12.06 10.09
CA TRP A 101 -10.85 -10.92 10.20
C TRP A 101 -12.30 -11.36 10.46
N LYS A 102 -12.61 -12.64 10.21
CA LYS A 102 -13.93 -13.24 10.49
C LYS A 102 -14.12 -13.61 11.96
N ASP A 103 -13.05 -13.65 12.74
CA ASP A 103 -13.13 -13.96 14.17
C ASP A 103 -13.92 -12.88 14.91
N ARG A 104 -14.78 -13.28 15.84
CA ARG A 104 -15.61 -12.33 16.62
C ARG A 104 -14.78 -11.33 17.42
N GLY A 105 -13.57 -11.71 17.83
CA GLY A 105 -12.63 -10.83 18.53
C GLY A 105 -11.91 -9.83 17.64
N CYS A 106 -12.03 -9.94 16.30
CA CYS A 106 -11.35 -9.02 15.38
C CYS A 106 -12.03 -7.64 15.38
N ASN A 107 -11.26 -6.62 15.69
CA ASN A 107 -11.65 -5.22 15.67
C ASN A 107 -10.41 -4.33 15.49
N SER A 108 -10.62 -3.03 15.29
CA SER A 108 -9.54 -2.07 15.04
C SER A 108 -8.47 -2.05 16.12
N ARG A 109 -8.85 -2.15 17.39
CA ARG A 109 -7.92 -2.17 18.53
C ARG A 109 -6.98 -3.37 18.48
N VAL A 110 -7.52 -4.56 18.27
CA VAL A 110 -6.75 -5.80 18.17
C VAL A 110 -5.82 -5.77 16.96
N LEU A 111 -6.21 -5.07 15.90
CA LEU A 111 -5.39 -4.85 14.71
C LEU A 111 -4.30 -3.76 14.90
N GLY A 112 -4.22 -3.15 16.09
CA GLY A 112 -3.21 -2.14 16.41
C GLY A 112 -3.55 -0.72 15.93
N PHE A 113 -4.82 -0.43 15.63
CA PHE A 113 -5.29 0.92 15.38
C PHE A 113 -5.78 1.57 16.68
N ASP A 114 -5.71 2.90 16.74
CA ASP A 114 -6.44 3.65 17.75
C ASP A 114 -7.95 3.56 17.44
N GLU A 115 -8.70 2.97 18.34
CA GLU A 115 -10.14 2.74 18.22
C GLU A 115 -10.97 4.05 18.08
N ASN A 116 -10.44 5.18 18.55
CA ASN A 116 -11.06 6.48 18.40
C ASN A 116 -10.63 7.22 17.14
N SER A 117 -9.69 6.66 16.38
CA SER A 117 -9.22 7.25 15.13
C SER A 117 -10.25 7.08 14.01
N LYS A 118 -10.17 7.97 13.02
CA LYS A 118 -10.97 7.83 11.80
C LYS A 118 -10.71 6.49 11.10
N HIS A 119 -9.47 6.02 11.09
CA HIS A 119 -9.09 4.74 10.50
C HIS A 119 -9.67 3.56 11.28
N GLY A 120 -9.59 3.58 12.60
CA GLY A 120 -10.18 2.55 13.46
C GLY A 120 -11.67 2.39 13.20
N ASN A 121 -12.41 3.50 13.20
CA ASN A 121 -13.86 3.50 12.94
C ASN A 121 -14.22 2.94 11.54
N ILE A 122 -13.41 3.23 10.52
CA ILE A 122 -13.61 2.69 9.16
C ILE A 122 -13.37 1.17 9.16
N ILE A 123 -12.29 0.70 9.78
CA ILE A 123 -11.97 -0.74 9.87
C ILE A 123 -13.09 -1.49 10.59
N ASP A 124 -13.56 -1.00 11.72
CA ASP A 124 -14.65 -1.64 12.46
C ASP A 124 -15.94 -1.68 11.63
N SER A 125 -16.23 -0.62 10.88
CA SER A 125 -17.37 -0.59 9.95
C SER A 125 -17.23 -1.62 8.82
N ILE A 126 -16.02 -1.77 8.26
CA ILE A 126 -15.73 -2.78 7.23
C ILE A 126 -15.90 -4.19 7.78
N ILE A 127 -15.38 -4.47 8.97
CA ILE A 127 -15.52 -5.77 9.62
C ILE A 127 -17.01 -6.05 9.89
N HIS A 128 -17.70 -5.10 10.49
CA HIS A 128 -19.14 -5.24 10.81
C HIS A 128 -19.98 -5.54 9.57
N ILE A 129 -19.84 -4.77 8.49
CA ILE A 129 -20.66 -4.96 7.29
C ILE A 129 -20.38 -6.29 6.58
N ASN A 130 -19.16 -6.78 6.65
CA ASN A 130 -18.78 -8.02 5.97
C ASN A 130 -19.03 -9.28 6.80
N ARG A 131 -19.00 -9.18 8.12
CA ARG A 131 -19.12 -10.31 9.05
C ARG A 131 -20.50 -10.40 9.69
N ASP A 132 -21.02 -9.28 10.20
CA ASP A 132 -22.12 -9.26 11.16
C ASP A 132 -23.42 -8.70 10.57
N SER A 133 -23.39 -8.19 9.33
CA SER A 133 -24.53 -7.53 8.71
C SER A 133 -24.95 -8.19 7.40
N ASP A 134 -26.24 -8.25 7.16
CA ASP A 134 -26.81 -8.61 5.84
C ASP A 134 -26.73 -7.43 4.86
N GLU A 135 -26.51 -6.23 5.37
CA GLU A 135 -26.29 -5.03 4.57
C GLU A 135 -24.89 -5.04 3.97
N LYS A 136 -24.79 -4.71 2.70
CA LYS A 136 -23.51 -4.72 1.97
C LYS A 136 -22.97 -3.32 1.66
N MET A 137 -23.64 -2.28 2.14
CA MET A 137 -23.26 -0.90 1.88
C MET A 137 -23.57 0.00 3.08
N LEU A 138 -22.57 0.77 3.50
CA LEU A 138 -22.72 1.84 4.49
C LEU A 138 -22.00 3.11 3.97
N PRO A 139 -22.54 4.30 4.27
CA PRO A 139 -23.86 4.57 4.89
C PRO A 139 -25.01 4.24 3.93
N LYS A 140 -26.16 3.83 4.47
CA LYS A 140 -27.37 3.55 3.68
C LYS A 140 -27.93 4.78 2.95
N LYS A 141 -27.70 5.95 3.52
CA LYS A 141 -28.07 7.24 2.94
C LYS A 141 -26.88 8.15 2.94
N LEU A 142 -26.57 8.73 1.79
CA LEU A 142 -25.59 9.79 1.70
C LEU A 142 -26.20 11.08 2.27
N ASN A 143 -25.36 11.86 2.95
CA ASN A 143 -25.76 13.19 3.38
C ASN A 143 -26.03 14.05 2.14
N SER A 144 -27.19 14.72 2.11
CA SER A 144 -27.59 15.57 0.97
C SER A 144 -26.66 16.74 0.67
N ASN A 145 -25.72 17.04 1.57
CA ASN A 145 -24.76 18.12 1.44
C ASN A 145 -23.46 17.72 0.69
N TYR A 146 -23.38 16.52 0.14
CA TYR A 146 -22.25 16.15 -0.70
C TYR A 146 -22.37 16.82 -2.07
N PHE A 147 -21.66 17.94 -2.24
CA PHE A 147 -21.65 18.71 -3.48
C PHE A 147 -21.19 17.90 -4.72
N TRP A 148 -20.34 16.89 -4.52
CA TRP A 148 -19.85 16.01 -5.58
C TRP A 148 -20.93 15.09 -6.19
N LEU A 149 -22.12 15.01 -5.55
CA LEU A 149 -23.29 14.29 -6.11
C LEU A 149 -24.09 15.15 -7.09
N ASN A 150 -23.84 16.45 -7.09
CA ASN A 150 -24.54 17.36 -8.00
C ASN A 150 -23.81 17.37 -9.35
N GLU A 151 -24.54 17.14 -10.42
CA GLU A 151 -24.01 17.35 -11.76
C GLU A 151 -23.97 18.84 -12.08
N GLU A 152 -22.77 19.34 -12.31
CA GLU A 152 -22.55 20.72 -12.76
C GLU A 152 -22.62 20.81 -14.28
N LYS A 153 -23.03 21.95 -14.81
CA LYS A 153 -23.06 22.18 -16.25
C LYS A 153 -21.68 22.12 -16.91
N ASN A 154 -20.68 22.52 -16.14
CA ASN A 154 -19.28 22.48 -16.55
C ASN A 154 -18.50 21.77 -15.44
N GLU A 155 -17.82 20.70 -15.79
CA GLU A 155 -16.97 19.95 -14.89
C GLU A 155 -15.60 19.78 -15.51
N MET A 156 -14.57 19.90 -14.69
CA MET A 156 -13.20 19.66 -15.08
C MET A 156 -12.63 18.53 -14.21
N PHE A 157 -12.03 17.57 -14.86
CA PHE A 157 -11.36 16.42 -14.25
C PHE A 157 -9.88 16.50 -14.60
N VAL A 158 -9.04 16.52 -13.59
CA VAL A 158 -7.59 16.62 -13.77
C VAL A 158 -6.95 15.41 -13.12
N ASP A 159 -6.06 14.75 -13.84
CA ASP A 159 -5.27 13.62 -13.37
C ASP A 159 -3.79 13.84 -13.68
N PHE A 160 -2.93 13.34 -12.81
CA PHE A 160 -1.48 13.53 -12.88
C PHE A 160 -0.78 12.19 -12.90
N GLU A 161 0.08 11.99 -13.90
CA GLU A 161 1.01 10.88 -13.90
C GLU A 161 2.38 11.35 -13.42
N THR A 162 2.89 10.66 -12.43
CA THR A 162 4.17 11.00 -11.83
C THR A 162 5.20 9.92 -12.06
N PHE A 163 6.43 10.35 -12.24
CA PHE A 163 7.59 9.48 -12.33
C PHE A 163 8.47 9.66 -11.09
N SER A 164 8.76 8.57 -10.40
CA SER A 164 9.73 8.54 -9.31
C SER A 164 10.68 7.38 -9.54
N ASP A 165 11.93 7.65 -9.87
CA ASP A 165 12.95 6.64 -10.00
C ASP A 165 14.08 6.90 -9.01
N ILE A 166 14.41 5.87 -8.24
CA ILE A 166 15.58 5.87 -7.36
C ILE A 166 16.88 5.60 -8.13
N CYS A 167 16.79 5.11 -9.36
CA CYS A 167 17.93 4.72 -10.17
C CYS A 167 18.37 5.78 -11.18
N MET A 168 17.67 6.90 -11.27
CA MET A 168 18.07 7.96 -12.20
C MET A 168 19.24 8.76 -11.70
N ASP A 169 20.24 8.84 -12.54
CA ASP A 169 21.40 9.70 -12.37
C ASP A 169 21.02 11.14 -12.72
N ASN A 170 20.24 11.74 -11.86
CA ASN A 170 19.83 13.13 -12.03
C ASN A 170 20.93 14.03 -11.43
N ASN A 171 21.99 14.25 -12.20
CA ASN A 171 23.02 15.22 -11.82
C ASN A 171 22.46 16.62 -11.58
N ASP A 172 21.27 16.91 -12.13
CA ASP A 172 20.60 18.20 -12.04
C ASP A 172 19.60 18.27 -10.86
N ILE A 173 19.27 17.18 -10.21
CA ILE A 173 18.42 17.17 -9.03
C ILE A 173 19.31 16.93 -7.81
N PRO A 174 19.58 17.98 -7.00
CA PRO A 174 20.40 17.82 -5.82
C PRO A 174 19.71 16.84 -4.87
N TYR A 175 20.49 15.88 -4.36
CA TYR A 175 20.18 14.95 -3.28
C TYR A 175 18.93 15.26 -2.59
N GLN A 176 17.86 14.63 -2.92
CA GLN A 176 16.71 14.97 -2.17
C GLN A 176 15.66 13.95 -2.16
N LYS A 177 15.24 13.67 -0.98
CA LYS A 177 13.85 13.34 -0.70
C LYS A 177 13.06 13.08 -1.98
N ARG A 178 12.57 11.88 -2.20
CA ARG A 178 11.72 11.44 -3.32
C ARG A 178 10.98 12.62 -3.94
N TYR A 179 11.47 13.08 -5.07
CA TYR A 179 10.78 14.06 -5.87
C TYR A 179 9.95 13.29 -6.89
N ASN A 180 8.65 13.39 -6.77
CA ASN A 180 7.76 12.86 -7.79
C ASN A 180 7.69 13.91 -8.92
N PHE A 181 8.21 13.56 -10.06
CA PHE A 181 8.18 14.40 -11.24
C PHE A 181 6.86 14.17 -11.98
N ILE A 182 6.08 15.24 -12.19
CA ILE A 182 4.87 15.18 -12.99
C ILE A 182 5.29 15.21 -14.46
N TYR A 183 5.12 14.11 -15.17
CA TYR A 183 5.47 14.03 -16.59
C TYR A 183 4.26 14.11 -17.52
N MET A 184 3.05 13.90 -17.00
CA MET A 184 1.83 14.03 -17.78
C MET A 184 0.71 14.62 -16.92
N ILE A 185 -0.06 15.52 -17.50
CA ILE A 185 -1.30 16.06 -16.95
C ILE A 185 -2.41 15.76 -17.94
N GLY A 186 -3.41 15.01 -17.50
CA GLY A 186 -4.64 14.76 -18.26
C GLY A 186 -5.75 15.69 -17.80
N VAL A 187 -6.38 16.41 -18.73
CA VAL A 187 -7.51 17.30 -18.43
C VAL A 187 -8.72 16.88 -19.26
N GLY A 188 -9.73 16.37 -18.60
CA GLY A 188 -11.04 16.13 -19.17
C GLY A 188 -12.00 17.25 -18.82
N VAL A 189 -12.70 17.79 -19.79
CA VAL A 189 -13.73 18.82 -19.58
C VAL A 189 -15.06 18.32 -20.09
N ARG A 190 -16.06 18.33 -19.22
CA ARG A 190 -17.46 18.09 -19.57
C ARG A 190 -18.20 19.42 -19.61
N LYS A 191 -18.73 19.77 -20.78
CA LYS A 191 -19.50 20.99 -20.99
C LYS A 191 -20.79 20.67 -21.74
N ASN A 192 -21.95 20.97 -21.12
CA ASN A 192 -23.27 20.66 -21.70
C ASN A 192 -23.40 19.19 -22.16
N GLY A 193 -22.87 18.24 -21.40
CA GLY A 193 -22.90 16.82 -21.73
C GLY A 193 -21.84 16.34 -22.72
N ASN A 194 -21.06 17.22 -23.32
CA ASN A 194 -19.99 16.88 -24.26
C ASN A 194 -18.64 16.82 -23.54
N TRP A 195 -17.88 15.77 -23.83
CA TRP A 195 -16.53 15.58 -23.32
C TRP A 195 -15.48 16.06 -24.30
N THR A 196 -14.48 16.77 -23.77
CA THR A 196 -13.22 17.05 -24.47
C THR A 196 -12.08 16.62 -23.56
N TYR A 197 -11.00 16.15 -24.15
CA TYR A 197 -9.82 15.71 -23.41
C TYR A 197 -8.56 16.33 -24.04
N LYS A 198 -7.65 16.78 -23.17
CA LYS A 198 -6.33 17.25 -23.56
C LYS A 198 -5.30 16.64 -22.61
N SER A 199 -4.17 16.21 -23.13
CA SER A 199 -3.02 15.80 -22.33
C SER A 199 -1.84 16.72 -22.61
N PHE A 200 -1.11 17.00 -21.55
CA PHE A 200 0.14 17.74 -21.56
C PHE A 200 1.22 16.78 -21.13
N ILE A 201 2.22 16.56 -21.95
CA ILE A 201 3.26 15.56 -21.72
C ILE A 201 4.61 16.25 -21.80
N ALA A 202 5.46 16.04 -20.78
CA ALA A 202 6.81 16.57 -20.76
C ALA A 202 7.70 15.89 -21.81
N ASP A 203 8.40 16.66 -22.62
CA ASP A 203 9.32 16.12 -23.63
C ASP A 203 10.57 15.45 -23.02
N ASN A 204 10.94 15.89 -21.83
CA ASN A 204 12.05 15.30 -21.07
C ASN A 204 11.84 15.45 -19.56
N ILE A 205 12.62 14.70 -18.77
CA ILE A 205 12.55 14.75 -17.31
C ILE A 205 13.41 15.91 -16.80
N SER A 206 12.79 17.09 -16.72
CA SER A 206 13.44 18.27 -16.15
C SER A 206 12.44 19.15 -15.41
N LYS A 207 12.91 19.88 -14.40
CA LYS A 207 12.05 20.84 -13.66
C LYS A 207 11.48 21.93 -14.55
N LEU A 208 12.16 22.24 -15.64
CA LEU A 208 11.69 23.23 -16.61
C LEU A 208 10.49 22.68 -17.37
N GLU A 209 10.57 21.45 -17.86
CA GLU A 209 9.47 20.79 -18.56
C GLU A 209 8.25 20.54 -17.66
N GLU A 210 8.48 20.10 -16.43
CA GLU A 210 7.39 20.00 -15.44
C GLU A 210 6.66 21.33 -15.26
N LYS A 211 7.43 22.43 -15.14
CA LYS A 211 6.87 23.77 -15.02
C LYS A 211 6.13 24.19 -16.29
N ASN A 212 6.65 23.83 -17.46
CA ASN A 212 6.02 24.15 -18.73
C ASN A 212 4.64 23.48 -18.84
N ILE A 213 4.53 22.17 -18.62
CA ILE A 213 3.26 21.46 -18.70
C ILE A 213 2.25 21.87 -17.63
N ILE A 214 2.71 22.39 -16.46
CA ILE A 214 1.81 22.92 -15.42
C ILE A 214 1.26 24.30 -15.83
N ASN A 215 1.99 25.08 -16.62
CA ASN A 215 1.59 26.43 -17.03
C ASN A 215 0.77 26.47 -18.33
N GLU A 216 0.67 25.38 -19.09
CA GLU A 216 -0.17 25.27 -20.27
C GLU A 216 -1.66 25.04 -19.95
#